data_4206ce91183b60a61d8f70c8c66707a2
#
_entry.id   4206ce91183b60a61d8f70c8c66707a2
#
_cell.length_a   1.000
_cell.length_b   1.000
_cell.length_c   1.000
_cell.angle_alpha   90.00
_cell.angle_beta   90.00
_cell.angle_gamma   90.00
#
_symmetry.space_group_name_H-M   'P 1'
#
loop_
_entity.id
_entity.type
_entity.pdbx_description
1 polymer ?
#
loop_
_entity_poly.entity_id
_entity_poly.type
_entity_poly.pdbx_seq_one_letter_code
_entity_poly.pdbx_strand_id
1 'polypeptide(L)'
;MLNGQRLNIAVIGTGIAGMSAAWLLSRGHNVTVYEKEPRPGGHSNTVDAATAAGPVPVDTGFIVYNERNYPNLTAMFRYLNVRTKDSDMSFAASLDGG
;
A
#
# COMPACT_ATOMS: atom_id res chain seq x y z
N MET A 1 -20.23 9.58 10.97
CA MET A 1 -19.49 10.61 11.72
C MET A 1 -20.22 10.94 12.98
N LEU A 2 -19.49 11.09 14.05
CA LEU A 2 -20.07 11.35 15.37
C LEU A 2 -20.55 12.79 15.47
N ASN A 3 -21.82 13.02 15.15
CA ASN A 3 -22.50 14.33 15.33
C ASN A 3 -21.75 15.54 14.75
N GLY A 4 -21.01 15.35 13.65
CA GLY A 4 -20.22 16.43 13.07
C GLY A 4 -19.03 16.87 13.91
N GLN A 5 -18.75 16.19 15.01
CA GLN A 5 -17.63 16.53 15.88
C GLN A 5 -16.29 16.17 15.24
N ARG A 6 -15.35 17.14 15.27
CA ARG A 6 -13.98 16.89 14.79
C ARG A 6 -13.15 16.31 15.93
N LEU A 7 -12.65 15.10 15.71
CA LEU A 7 -11.81 14.41 16.67
C LEU A 7 -10.32 14.60 16.35
N ASN A 8 -9.50 14.42 17.37
CA ASN A 8 -8.05 14.28 17.20
C ASN A 8 -7.71 12.81 17.25
N ILE A 9 -7.22 12.27 16.13
CA ILE A 9 -7.02 10.84 15.94
C ILE A 9 -5.55 10.56 15.68
N ALA A 10 -5.00 9.58 16.39
CA ALA A 10 -3.68 9.05 16.13
C ALA A 10 -3.81 7.77 15.32
N VAL A 11 -3.09 7.69 14.21
CA VAL A 11 -2.98 6.48 13.40
C VAL A 11 -1.56 5.95 13.54
N ILE A 12 -1.44 4.72 13.95
CA ILE A 12 -0.15 4.08 14.21
C ILE A 12 0.20 3.19 13.03
N GLY A 13 1.27 3.53 12.34
CA GLY A 13 1.76 2.78 11.19
C GLY A 13 1.37 3.42 9.86
N THR A 14 2.28 3.32 8.89
CA THR A 14 2.09 3.89 7.55
C THR A 14 2.05 2.83 6.45
N GLY A 15 1.65 1.61 6.79
CA GLY A 15 1.29 0.62 5.80
C GLY A 15 -0.05 0.96 5.15
N ILE A 16 -0.53 0.10 4.29
CA ILE A 16 -1.76 0.36 3.54
C ILE A 16 -2.97 0.61 4.45
N ALA A 17 -3.08 -0.12 5.55
CA ALA A 17 -4.20 0.04 6.47
C ALA A 17 -4.15 1.41 7.17
N GLY A 18 -2.99 1.78 7.69
CA GLY A 18 -2.82 3.06 8.40
C GLY A 18 -3.00 4.25 7.47
N MET A 19 -2.36 4.21 6.31
CA MET A 19 -2.44 5.33 5.37
C MET A 19 -3.82 5.51 4.76
N SER A 20 -4.51 4.42 4.42
CA SER A 20 -5.87 4.52 3.88
C SER A 20 -6.86 5.03 4.94
N ALA A 21 -6.73 4.58 6.18
CA ALA A 21 -7.54 5.08 7.29
C ALA A 21 -7.26 6.57 7.55
N ALA A 22 -5.98 6.95 7.60
CA ALA A 22 -5.59 8.35 7.83
C ALA A 22 -6.13 9.26 6.73
N TRP A 23 -6.01 8.84 5.48
CA TRP A 23 -6.52 9.61 4.35
C TRP A 23 -8.02 9.84 4.46
N LEU A 24 -8.79 8.80 4.74
CA LEU A 24 -10.24 8.91 4.82
C LEU A 24 -10.67 9.72 6.05
N LEU A 25 -10.08 9.46 7.21
CA LEU A 25 -10.41 10.15 8.45
C LEU A 25 -10.02 11.63 8.43
N SER A 26 -8.98 12.00 7.69
CA SER A 26 -8.53 13.40 7.60
C SER A 26 -9.55 14.32 6.95
N ARG A 27 -10.53 13.77 6.27
CA ARG A 27 -11.61 14.56 5.67
C ARG A 27 -12.55 15.17 6.68
N GLY A 28 -12.66 14.59 7.88
CA GLY A 28 -13.56 15.08 8.92
C GLY A 28 -12.92 15.23 10.28
N HIS A 29 -11.65 14.88 10.42
CA HIS A 29 -10.96 14.87 11.71
C HIS A 29 -9.54 15.38 11.58
N ASN A 30 -8.94 15.71 12.71
CA ASN A 30 -7.51 16.01 12.78
C ASN A 30 -6.75 14.72 12.99
N VAL A 31 -5.91 14.35 12.03
CA VAL A 31 -5.21 13.07 12.06
C VAL A 31 -3.70 13.29 12.15
N THR A 32 -3.07 12.60 13.07
CA THR A 32 -1.61 12.52 13.18
C THR A 32 -1.18 11.09 12.98
N VAL A 33 -0.24 10.87 12.07
CA VAL A 33 0.26 9.53 11.76
C VAL A 33 1.62 9.35 12.38
N TYR A 34 1.84 8.21 13.03
CA TYR A 34 3.09 7.86 13.68
C TYR A 34 3.69 6.64 13.01
N GLU A 35 4.98 6.74 12.68
CA GLU A 35 5.73 5.65 12.06
C GLU A 35 7.05 5.44 12.81
N LYS A 36 7.30 4.20 13.26
CA LYS A 36 8.53 3.87 13.99
C LYS A 36 9.74 3.70 13.09
N GLU A 37 9.53 3.35 11.84
CA GLU A 37 10.61 3.14 10.88
C GLU A 37 10.98 4.46 10.19
N PRO A 38 12.21 4.58 9.68
CA PRO A 38 12.64 5.81 8.99
C PRO A 38 11.95 6.01 7.64
N ARG A 39 11.19 5.04 7.16
CA ARG A 39 10.54 5.03 5.86
C ARG A 39 9.05 4.74 6.02
N PRO A 40 8.15 5.53 5.43
CA PRO A 40 6.72 5.19 5.38
C PRO A 40 6.46 4.07 4.38
N GLY A 41 5.26 3.48 4.44
CA GLY A 41 4.76 2.55 3.43
C GLY A 41 4.61 1.11 3.91
N GLY A 42 5.24 0.72 5.00
CA GLY A 42 5.15 -0.65 5.49
C GLY A 42 5.68 -1.66 4.47
N HIS A 43 4.85 -2.66 4.14
CA HIS A 43 5.22 -3.67 3.13
C HIS A 43 5.24 -3.11 1.70
N SER A 44 4.56 -2.01 1.44
CA SER A 44 4.64 -1.34 0.14
C SER A 44 5.99 -0.64 0.04
N ASN A 45 6.87 -1.16 -0.79
CA ASN A 45 8.23 -0.66 -0.88
C ASN A 45 8.77 -0.85 -2.30
N THR A 46 8.99 0.27 -2.97
CA THR A 46 9.61 0.29 -4.28
C THR A 46 11.02 0.80 -4.14
N VAL A 47 11.98 0.05 -4.64
CA VAL A 47 13.40 0.43 -4.60
C VAL A 47 13.95 0.51 -6.02
N ASP A 48 14.94 1.37 -6.21
CA ASP A 48 15.61 1.49 -7.48
C ASP A 48 16.71 0.44 -7.59
N ALA A 49 16.62 -0.41 -8.61
CA ALA A 49 17.65 -1.38 -8.93
C ALA A 49 18.61 -0.79 -9.96
N ALA A 50 19.91 -0.91 -9.71
CA ALA A 50 20.93 -0.44 -10.65
C ALA A 50 20.98 -1.38 -11.85
N THR A 51 20.88 -0.81 -13.05
CA THR A 51 21.02 -1.57 -14.31
C THR A 51 21.94 -0.81 -15.25
N ALA A 52 22.39 -1.49 -16.31
CA ALA A 52 23.25 -0.88 -17.33
C ALA A 52 22.55 0.30 -18.03
N ALA A 53 21.21 0.29 -18.08
CA ALA A 53 20.39 1.35 -18.68
C ALA A 53 19.97 2.43 -17.68
N GLY A 54 20.46 2.37 -16.43
CA GLY A 54 20.08 3.28 -15.36
C GLY A 54 19.24 2.61 -14.30
N PRO A 55 18.77 3.38 -13.29
CA PRO A 55 17.95 2.82 -12.23
C PRO A 55 16.56 2.40 -12.74
N VAL A 56 16.08 1.27 -12.26
CA VAL A 56 14.75 0.74 -12.57
C VAL A 56 13.99 0.55 -11.26
N PRO A 57 12.79 1.14 -11.12
CA PRO A 57 11.99 0.92 -9.91
C PRO A 57 11.47 -0.49 -9.85
N VAL A 58 11.64 -1.13 -8.68
CA VAL A 58 11.22 -2.51 -8.43
C VAL A 58 10.38 -2.56 -7.16
N ASP A 59 9.19 -3.12 -7.27
CA ASP A 59 8.33 -3.36 -6.12
C ASP A 59 8.83 -4.61 -5.38
N THR A 60 9.15 -4.43 -4.10
CA THR A 60 9.76 -5.51 -3.31
C THR A 60 8.81 -6.14 -2.30
N GLY A 61 7.68 -5.52 -2.05
CA GLY A 61 6.72 -6.00 -1.06
C GLY A 61 5.45 -6.52 -1.71
N PHE A 62 4.35 -5.84 -1.47
CA PHE A 62 3.06 -6.20 -2.07
C PHE A 62 3.08 -5.84 -3.56
N ILE A 63 3.17 -6.85 -4.41
CA ILE A 63 3.41 -6.65 -5.84
C ILE A 63 2.24 -7.05 -6.73
N VAL A 64 1.34 -7.89 -6.25
CA VAL A 64 0.18 -8.33 -7.03
C VAL A 64 -1.06 -8.41 -6.15
N TYR A 65 -2.22 -8.21 -6.76
CA TYR A 65 -3.51 -8.38 -6.12
C TYR A 65 -4.51 -8.81 -7.19
N ASN A 66 -5.70 -9.23 -6.76
CA ASN A 66 -6.81 -9.49 -7.67
C ASN A 66 -8.06 -8.76 -7.19
N GLU A 67 -8.93 -8.40 -8.12
CA GLU A 67 -10.09 -7.59 -7.79
C GLU A 67 -11.11 -8.35 -6.95
N ARG A 68 -11.19 -9.66 -7.14
CA ARG A 68 -12.19 -10.48 -6.44
C ARG A 68 -11.95 -10.53 -4.93
N ASN A 69 -10.69 -10.69 -4.52
CA ASN A 69 -10.32 -10.84 -3.12
C ASN A 69 -10.01 -9.52 -2.42
N TYR A 70 -9.87 -8.45 -3.19
CA TYR A 70 -9.51 -7.12 -2.67
C TYR A 70 -10.49 -6.05 -3.13
N PRO A 71 -11.79 -6.20 -2.82
CA PRO A 71 -12.79 -5.26 -3.36
C PRO A 71 -12.60 -3.83 -2.85
N ASN A 72 -12.21 -3.66 -1.59
CA ASN A 72 -12.00 -2.33 -1.04
C ASN A 72 -10.74 -1.66 -1.59
N LEU A 73 -9.66 -2.42 -1.78
CA LEU A 73 -8.45 -1.92 -2.39
C LEU A 73 -8.72 -1.51 -3.84
N THR A 74 -9.45 -2.33 -4.57
CA THR A 74 -9.84 -2.06 -5.95
C THR A 74 -10.66 -0.76 -6.04
N ALA A 75 -11.61 -0.57 -5.14
CA ALA A 75 -12.42 0.64 -5.10
C ALA A 75 -11.58 1.88 -4.79
N MET A 76 -10.66 1.78 -3.85
CA MET A 76 -9.76 2.87 -3.51
C MET A 76 -8.85 3.23 -4.69
N PHE A 77 -8.32 2.25 -5.38
CA PHE A 77 -7.48 2.49 -6.56
C PHE A 77 -8.25 3.20 -7.67
N ARG A 78 -9.51 2.83 -7.90
CA ARG A 78 -10.37 3.53 -8.86
C ARG A 78 -10.60 4.98 -8.45
N TYR A 79 -10.90 5.19 -7.19
CA TYR A 79 -11.15 6.54 -6.67
C TYR A 79 -9.91 7.42 -6.80
N LEU A 80 -8.74 6.88 -6.54
CA LEU A 80 -7.47 7.63 -6.58
C LEU A 80 -6.84 7.64 -7.97
N ASN A 81 -7.43 6.99 -8.96
CA ASN A 81 -6.87 6.84 -10.31
C ASN A 81 -5.47 6.20 -10.30
N VAL A 82 -5.27 5.22 -9.46
CA VAL A 82 -4.02 4.45 -9.43
C VAL A 82 -3.95 3.57 -10.67
N ARG A 83 -2.87 3.68 -11.41
CA ARG A 83 -2.65 2.85 -12.60
C ARG A 83 -2.16 1.47 -12.18
N THR A 84 -2.77 0.44 -12.76
CA THR A 84 -2.39 -0.94 -12.58
C THR A 84 -2.26 -1.60 -13.93
N LYS A 85 -1.60 -2.75 -13.98
CA LYS A 85 -1.47 -3.54 -15.22
C LYS A 85 -1.68 -5.01 -14.91
N ASP A 86 -2.10 -5.75 -15.92
CA ASP A 86 -2.25 -7.19 -15.80
C ASP A 86 -0.89 -7.83 -15.60
N SER A 87 -0.85 -8.85 -14.74
CA SER A 87 0.36 -9.63 -14.52
C SER A 87 -0.01 -11.09 -14.30
N ASP A 88 0.97 -11.95 -14.44
CA ASP A 88 0.83 -13.36 -14.13
C ASP A 88 1.58 -13.67 -12.85
N MET A 89 0.91 -14.42 -11.97
CA MET A 89 1.54 -14.95 -10.78
C MET A 89 1.66 -16.46 -10.93
N SER A 90 2.88 -16.92 -11.16
CA SER A 90 3.15 -18.33 -11.28
C SER A 90 3.73 -18.87 -9.97
N PHE A 91 3.65 -20.18 -9.82
CA PHE A 91 4.22 -20.89 -8.68
C PHE A 91 5.14 -21.98 -9.17
N ALA A 92 6.28 -22.10 -8.54
CA ALA A 92 7.21 -23.20 -8.80
C ALA A 92 7.75 -23.71 -7.48
N ALA A 93 7.99 -25.02 -7.41
CA ALA A 93 8.58 -25.65 -6.24
C ALA A 93 9.66 -26.61 -6.69
N SER A 94 10.76 -26.64 -5.94
CA SER A 94 11.82 -27.62 -6.12
C SER A 94 11.80 -28.56 -4.92
N LEU A 95 11.69 -29.85 -5.18
CA LEU A 95 11.69 -30.89 -4.17
C LEU A 95 12.94 -31.73 -4.30
N ASP A 96 13.52 -32.13 -3.15
CA ASP A 96 14.73 -32.98 -3.10
C ASP A 96 15.91 -32.39 -3.89
N GLY A 97 16.01 -31.04 -3.92
CA GLY A 97 17.12 -30.37 -4.58
C GLY A 97 17.12 -30.43 -6.11
N GLY A 98 16.01 -30.89 -6.67
CA GLY A 98 15.93 -31.10 -8.11
C GLY A 98 15.01 -30.17 -8.88
#